data_4f175e0eb396caa37e710cbcc69877df
#
_entry.id   4f175e0eb396caa37e710cbcc69877df
#
_cell.length_a   1.000
_cell.length_b   1.000
_cell.length_c   1.000
_cell.angle_alpha   90.00
_cell.angle_beta   90.00
_cell.angle_gamma   90.00
#
_symmetry.space_group_name_H-M   'P 1'
#
loop_
_entity.id
_entity.type
_entity.pdbx_description
1 polymer ?
#
loop_
_entity_poly.entity_id
_entity_poly.type
_entity_poly.pdbx_seq_one_letter_code
_entity_poly.pdbx_strand_id
1 'polypeptide(L)'
;MKKLSYLVLFFLLAIPASAQNQFKLSSIPFLLSWHNMSKSFQMTDINKRISTIPHNLIIHNHPVDYEIEKDRISITAAGKTNLFNSPSGKSKVANAPLILFEPEADFTMSARVTGKLKSVYDVAALVIYQDDDVWAKFCYENSVHLQPTIVSVVTRTFSDDCNSMP
;
A
#
# COMPACT_ATOMS: atom_id res chain seq x y z
N MET A 1 -7.18 -23.56 12.68
CA MET A 1 -6.08 -22.57 12.56
C MET A 1 -6.32 -21.81 11.27
N LYS A 2 -6.66 -20.51 11.32
CA LYS A 2 -6.77 -19.68 10.12
C LYS A 2 -5.37 -19.45 9.59
N LYS A 3 -5.08 -19.90 8.37
CA LYS A 3 -3.84 -19.54 7.69
C LYS A 3 -3.88 -18.03 7.44
N LEU A 4 -2.89 -17.33 7.94
CA LEU A 4 -2.70 -15.91 7.71
C LEU A 4 -2.16 -15.76 6.27
N SER A 5 -2.97 -15.22 5.38
CA SER A 5 -2.51 -14.84 4.03
C SER A 5 -2.00 -13.42 4.12
N TYR A 6 -0.73 -13.20 3.81
CA TYR A 6 -0.12 -11.87 3.77
C TYR A 6 -0.03 -11.40 2.34
N LEU A 7 -0.48 -10.21 2.08
CA LEU A 7 -0.39 -9.54 0.81
C LEU A 7 0.48 -8.29 0.99
N VAL A 8 1.48 -8.09 0.16
CA VAL A 8 2.43 -6.96 0.30
C VAL A 8 2.15 -5.91 -0.76
N LEU A 9 2.18 -4.66 -0.38
CA LEU A 9 1.58 -3.58 -1.11
C LEU A 9 2.38 -2.30 -1.15
N PHE A 10 2.21 -1.57 -2.27
CA PHE A 10 2.55 -0.17 -2.38
C PHE A 10 1.33 0.71 -2.26
N PHE A 11 1.46 1.78 -1.52
CA PHE A 11 0.40 2.71 -1.22
C PHE A 11 0.81 4.15 -1.44
N LEU A 12 -0.05 4.90 -2.09
CA LEU A 12 0.12 6.32 -2.27
C LEU A 12 -1.12 7.06 -1.80
N LEU A 13 -0.96 7.96 -0.86
CA LEU A 13 -1.96 8.96 -0.53
C LEU A 13 -1.57 10.28 -1.19
N ALA A 14 -2.43 10.83 -2.03
CA ALA A 14 -2.29 12.18 -2.55
C ALA A 14 -3.49 13.04 -2.18
N ILE A 15 -3.24 14.24 -1.68
CA ILE A 15 -4.21 15.32 -1.54
C ILE A 15 -3.58 16.54 -2.21
N PRO A 16 -4.13 17.13 -3.20
CA PRO A 16 -4.90 16.89 -4.40
C PRO A 16 -4.11 16.52 -5.67
N ALA A 17 -4.77 16.31 -6.78
CA ALA A 17 -4.46 15.73 -8.08
C ALA A 17 -3.17 16.18 -8.84
N SER A 18 -2.02 16.34 -8.23
CA SER A 18 -0.80 16.74 -8.92
C SER A 18 0.49 16.02 -8.48
N ALA A 19 0.43 14.99 -7.67
CA ALA A 19 1.62 14.26 -7.22
C ALA A 19 1.76 12.91 -7.95
N GLN A 20 2.71 12.79 -8.86
CA GLN A 20 3.19 11.51 -9.37
C GLN A 20 4.26 10.99 -8.41
N ASN A 21 4.07 9.79 -7.89
CA ASN A 21 5.06 9.13 -7.05
C ASN A 21 5.56 7.87 -7.75
N GLN A 22 6.85 7.65 -7.75
CA GLN A 22 7.51 6.53 -8.40
C GLN A 22 8.17 5.62 -7.37
N PHE A 23 8.00 4.31 -7.52
CA PHE A 23 8.56 3.30 -6.64
C PHE A 23 9.52 2.37 -7.37
N LYS A 24 10.62 2.00 -6.75
CA LYS A 24 11.54 0.97 -7.25
C LYS A 24 11.63 -0.18 -6.27
N LEU A 25 11.38 -1.39 -6.75
CA LEU A 25 11.42 -2.63 -6.00
C LEU A 25 12.68 -3.44 -6.28
N SER A 26 13.25 -4.02 -5.24
CA SER A 26 14.28 -5.05 -5.34
C SER A 26 13.78 -6.37 -4.75
N SER A 27 13.99 -7.41 -5.48
CA SER A 27 13.42 -8.78 -5.49
C SER A 27 13.34 -9.57 -4.21
N ILE A 28 12.31 -10.43 -4.11
CA ILE A 28 12.27 -11.65 -3.29
C ILE A 28 11.14 -12.60 -3.73
N PRO A 29 11.25 -13.95 -3.62
CA PRO A 29 10.28 -14.92 -4.14
C PRO A 29 9.23 -15.39 -3.14
N PHE A 30 8.01 -15.71 -3.65
CA PHE A 30 7.01 -16.33 -2.78
C PHE A 30 5.65 -16.81 -3.37
N LEU A 31 4.98 -17.87 -2.88
CA LEU A 31 3.68 -18.48 -3.28
C LEU A 31 2.66 -18.69 -2.15
N LEU A 32 1.35 -18.52 -2.39
CA LEU A 32 0.28 -19.17 -1.64
C LEU A 32 -1.11 -19.28 -2.32
N SER A 33 -1.90 -20.25 -1.86
CA SER A 33 -3.15 -20.74 -2.40
C SER A 33 -4.41 -20.11 -1.80
N TRP A 34 -5.40 -19.83 -2.64
CA TRP A 34 -6.70 -19.21 -2.31
C TRP A 34 -7.80 -20.23 -2.03
N HIS A 35 -8.61 -20.00 -0.98
CA HIS A 35 -10.01 -20.49 -0.92
C HIS A 35 -10.86 -19.57 -0.05
N ASN A 36 -11.92 -19.01 -0.67
CA ASN A 36 -13.11 -18.36 -0.09
C ASN A 36 -12.95 -17.02 0.63
N MET A 37 -13.13 -15.92 -0.12
CA MET A 37 -13.75 -14.72 0.43
C MET A 37 -14.75 -14.13 -0.57
N SER A 38 -16.02 -14.30 -0.28
CA SER A 38 -17.13 -13.62 -0.94
C SER A 38 -17.39 -12.27 -0.25
N LYS A 39 -16.75 -11.22 -0.73
CA LYS A 39 -17.23 -9.83 -0.71
C LYS A 39 -16.67 -9.19 -1.95
N SER A 40 -17.49 -8.45 -2.68
CA SER A 40 -17.15 -7.87 -3.97
C SER A 40 -16.07 -6.78 -3.83
N PHE A 41 -14.83 -7.19 -3.66
CA PHE A 41 -13.68 -6.32 -3.83
C PHE A 41 -13.39 -6.22 -5.33
N GLN A 42 -13.27 -5.01 -5.84
CA GLN A 42 -12.79 -4.79 -7.20
C GLN A 42 -11.26 -5.05 -7.24
N MET A 43 -10.89 -6.31 -7.14
CA MET A 43 -9.52 -6.74 -7.41
C MET A 43 -9.40 -7.04 -8.89
N THR A 44 -8.51 -6.36 -9.57
CA THR A 44 -8.22 -6.56 -10.99
C THR A 44 -6.83 -7.14 -11.14
N ASP A 45 -6.73 -8.37 -11.61
CA ASP A 45 -5.46 -8.91 -12.09
C ASP A 45 -5.07 -8.15 -13.37
N ILE A 46 -3.96 -7.47 -13.32
CA ILE A 46 -3.48 -6.67 -14.45
C ILE A 46 -2.55 -7.43 -15.38
N ASN A 47 -2.28 -8.70 -15.11
CA ASN A 47 -1.39 -9.57 -15.88
C ASN A 47 -0.04 -8.89 -16.26
N LYS A 48 0.43 -8.03 -15.39
CA LYS A 48 1.72 -7.35 -15.50
C LYS A 48 2.62 -7.79 -14.35
N ARG A 49 3.90 -7.79 -14.61
CA ARG A 49 4.95 -8.13 -13.65
C ARG A 49 6.04 -7.09 -13.65
N ILE A 50 6.70 -6.94 -12.52
CA ILE A 50 7.98 -6.24 -12.44
C ILE A 50 9.09 -7.29 -12.42
N SER A 51 10.23 -7.02 -13.02
CA SER A 51 11.35 -7.98 -13.09
C SER A 51 11.84 -8.48 -11.72
N THR A 52 11.56 -7.73 -10.68
CA THR A 52 11.96 -7.98 -9.29
C THR A 52 10.88 -8.66 -8.45
N ILE A 53 9.66 -8.78 -8.97
CA ILE A 53 8.55 -9.51 -8.35
C ILE A 53 8.09 -10.59 -9.33
N PRO A 54 8.34 -11.88 -9.05
CA PRO A 54 8.04 -12.99 -9.97
C PRO A 54 6.54 -13.34 -10.04
N HIS A 55 5.66 -12.52 -9.49
CA HIS A 55 4.21 -12.74 -9.39
C HIS A 55 3.43 -11.71 -10.20
N ASN A 56 2.20 -12.08 -10.57
CA ASN A 56 1.26 -11.15 -11.15
C ASN A 56 0.87 -10.08 -10.12
N LEU A 57 0.73 -8.86 -10.61
CA LEU A 57 0.25 -7.76 -9.79
C LEU A 57 -1.27 -7.68 -9.83
N ILE A 58 -1.85 -7.32 -8.71
CA ILE A 58 -3.30 -7.16 -8.52
C ILE A 58 -3.55 -5.72 -8.11
N ILE A 59 -4.52 -5.04 -8.70
CA ILE A 59 -4.98 -3.73 -8.25
C ILE A 59 -6.19 -3.91 -7.33
N HIS A 60 -6.09 -3.34 -6.15
CA HIS A 60 -7.20 -3.14 -5.23
C HIS A 60 -7.41 -1.65 -5.02
N ASN A 61 -8.62 -1.15 -5.25
CA ASN A 61 -8.93 0.27 -5.43
C ASN A 61 -8.10 0.92 -6.56
N HIS A 62 -8.73 1.13 -7.70
CA HIS A 62 -8.03 1.64 -8.87
C HIS A 62 -7.44 3.04 -8.62
N PRO A 63 -6.15 3.26 -8.96
CA PRO A 63 -5.58 4.59 -9.04
C PRO A 63 -6.22 5.40 -10.20
N VAL A 64 -6.00 6.71 -10.19
CA VAL A 64 -6.35 7.59 -11.32
C VAL A 64 -5.54 7.19 -12.54
N ASP A 65 -4.27 6.87 -12.33
CA ASP A 65 -3.37 6.39 -13.36
C ASP A 65 -2.24 5.56 -12.75
N TYR A 66 -1.67 4.64 -13.55
CA TYR A 66 -0.50 3.87 -13.15
C TYR A 66 0.32 3.41 -14.35
N GLU A 67 1.61 3.34 -14.17
CA GLU A 67 2.55 2.80 -15.14
C GLU A 67 3.43 1.74 -14.48
N ILE A 68 3.62 0.62 -15.16
CA ILE A 68 4.50 -0.47 -14.72
C ILE A 68 5.58 -0.66 -15.76
N GLU A 69 6.78 -0.30 -15.39
CA GLU A 69 8.00 -0.52 -16.15
C GLU A 69 8.75 -1.77 -15.65
N LYS A 70 9.90 -2.05 -16.20
CA LYS A 70 10.69 -3.23 -15.89
C LYS A 70 11.00 -3.40 -14.39
N ASP A 71 11.30 -2.31 -13.69
CA ASP A 71 11.73 -2.31 -12.27
C ASP A 71 11.06 -1.20 -11.43
N ARG A 72 10.01 -0.60 -11.99
CA ARG A 72 9.36 0.59 -11.41
C ARG A 72 7.86 0.52 -11.56
N ILE A 73 7.17 1.02 -10.54
CA ILE A 73 5.76 1.34 -10.59
C ILE A 73 5.58 2.83 -10.32
N SER A 74 4.88 3.52 -11.21
CA SER A 74 4.38 4.87 -11.02
C SER A 74 2.89 4.82 -10.75
N ILE A 75 2.40 5.52 -9.73
CA ILE A 75 0.99 5.53 -9.33
C ILE A 75 0.54 6.95 -9.11
N THR A 76 -0.63 7.30 -9.64
CA THR A 76 -1.33 8.54 -9.35
C THR A 76 -2.61 8.23 -8.60
N ALA A 77 -2.67 8.56 -7.32
CA ALA A 77 -3.85 8.39 -6.50
C ALA A 77 -4.82 9.58 -6.63
N ALA A 78 -6.10 9.32 -6.45
CA ALA A 78 -7.08 10.39 -6.30
C ALA A 78 -6.89 11.13 -4.96
N GLY A 79 -7.30 12.39 -4.90
CA GLY A 79 -7.36 13.12 -3.64
C GLY A 79 -8.36 12.48 -2.66
N LYS A 80 -8.12 12.63 -1.36
CA LYS A 80 -8.95 12.09 -0.27
C LYS A 80 -9.04 10.56 -0.23
N THR A 81 -8.02 9.87 -0.72
CA THR A 81 -7.87 8.43 -0.52
C THR A 81 -7.08 8.15 0.75
N ASN A 82 -7.42 7.10 1.47
CA ASN A 82 -6.73 6.70 2.69
C ASN A 82 -6.88 5.19 2.97
N LEU A 83 -5.98 4.67 3.78
CA LEU A 83 -6.10 3.39 4.47
C LEU A 83 -5.87 3.67 5.96
N PHE A 84 -6.96 3.86 6.72
CA PHE A 84 -6.91 4.20 8.14
C PHE A 84 -8.24 3.91 8.83
N ASN A 85 -8.19 3.17 9.93
CA ASN A 85 -9.34 2.87 10.77
C ASN A 85 -9.17 3.63 12.09
N SER A 86 -9.91 4.73 12.26
CA SER A 86 -9.77 5.61 13.42
C SER A 86 -9.85 4.85 14.75
N PRO A 87 -8.93 5.06 15.71
CA PRO A 87 -9.00 4.46 17.04
C PRO A 87 -10.29 4.78 17.78
N SER A 88 -10.93 5.92 17.48
CA SER A 88 -12.22 6.31 18.05
C SER A 88 -13.41 5.52 17.48
N GLY A 89 -13.21 4.70 16.45
CA GLY A 89 -14.28 4.00 15.73
C GLY A 89 -15.18 4.91 14.87
N LYS A 90 -14.92 6.22 14.80
CA LYS A 90 -15.78 7.19 14.10
C LYS A 90 -15.60 7.19 12.58
N SER A 91 -14.51 6.66 12.08
CA SER A 91 -14.24 6.59 10.65
C SER A 91 -13.39 5.37 10.31
N LYS A 92 -13.75 4.75 9.19
CA LYS A 92 -12.97 3.71 8.52
C LYS A 92 -12.83 4.11 7.05
N VAL A 93 -11.61 4.29 6.59
CA VAL A 93 -11.31 4.66 5.21
C VAL A 93 -10.37 3.61 4.62
N ALA A 94 -10.81 2.95 3.55
CA ALA A 94 -10.08 1.88 2.88
C ALA A 94 -10.17 2.04 1.35
N ASN A 95 -10.08 3.28 0.85
CA ASN A 95 -10.23 3.60 -0.57
C ASN A 95 -8.92 3.98 -1.28
N ALA A 96 -7.82 3.82 -0.61
CA ALA A 96 -6.54 4.11 -1.24
C ALA A 96 -6.18 3.07 -2.30
N PRO A 97 -5.53 3.46 -3.40
CA PRO A 97 -5.10 2.52 -4.43
C PRO A 97 -3.96 1.64 -3.92
N LEU A 98 -4.11 0.36 -4.13
CA LEU A 98 -3.18 -0.65 -3.69
C LEU A 98 -2.74 -1.51 -4.88
N ILE A 99 -1.43 -1.66 -5.13
CA ILE A 99 -0.90 -2.63 -6.07
C ILE A 99 -0.28 -3.77 -5.29
N LEU A 100 -0.86 -4.93 -5.42
CA LEU A 100 -0.66 -6.10 -4.59
C LEU A 100 0.06 -7.20 -5.34
N PHE A 101 0.76 -8.07 -4.63
CA PHE A 101 1.12 -9.39 -5.08
C PHE A 101 1.03 -10.37 -3.91
N GLU A 102 0.89 -11.63 -4.21
CA GLU A 102 0.81 -12.68 -3.21
C GLU A 102 2.21 -13.25 -2.92
N PRO A 103 2.76 -13.09 -1.72
CA PRO A 103 4.08 -13.60 -1.37
C PRO A 103 4.06 -15.07 -0.93
N GLU A 104 5.19 -15.85 -0.99
CA GLU A 104 5.39 -17.24 -0.47
C GLU A 104 5.89 -17.25 1.00
N ALA A 105 6.42 -18.12 1.79
CA ALA A 105 6.62 -18.20 3.24
C ALA A 105 7.39 -17.03 3.91
N ASP A 106 8.66 -16.98 3.87
CA ASP A 106 9.47 -15.93 4.47
C ASP A 106 10.01 -15.01 3.38
N PHE A 107 9.85 -13.71 3.52
CA PHE A 107 10.36 -12.75 2.56
C PHE A 107 10.87 -11.47 3.24
N THR A 108 11.76 -10.78 2.57
CA THR A 108 12.14 -9.40 2.85
C THR A 108 11.78 -8.54 1.66
N MET A 109 11.16 -7.40 1.86
CA MET A 109 10.85 -6.45 0.80
C MET A 109 11.51 -5.12 1.08
N SER A 110 12.07 -4.51 0.04
CA SER A 110 12.58 -3.15 0.07
C SER A 110 12.10 -2.37 -1.14
N ALA A 111 11.89 -1.07 -0.98
CA ALA A 111 11.57 -0.18 -2.08
C ALA A 111 12.29 1.16 -1.93
N ARG A 112 12.64 1.73 -3.07
CA ARG A 112 13.01 3.13 -3.16
C ARG A 112 11.77 3.94 -3.50
N VAL A 113 11.36 4.82 -2.60
CA VAL A 113 10.24 5.73 -2.81
C VAL A 113 10.74 7.07 -3.30
N THR A 114 10.14 7.58 -4.38
CA THR A 114 10.36 8.95 -4.88
C THR A 114 9.01 9.60 -5.12
N GLY A 115 8.83 10.82 -4.65
CA GLY A 115 7.57 11.55 -4.82
C GLY A 115 7.69 12.98 -4.32
N LYS A 116 6.79 13.84 -4.81
CA LYS A 116 6.67 15.21 -4.31
C LYS A 116 5.55 15.26 -3.29
N LEU A 117 5.88 15.04 -2.03
CA LEU A 117 4.95 15.25 -0.92
C LEU A 117 4.72 16.76 -0.78
N LYS A 118 3.52 17.24 -1.01
CA LYS A 118 3.18 18.69 -1.04
C LYS A 118 2.26 19.09 0.09
N SER A 119 1.40 18.20 0.52
CA SER A 119 0.38 18.46 1.52
C SER A 119 0.63 17.64 2.79
N VAL A 120 0.03 18.08 3.87
CA VAL A 120 -0.02 17.29 5.12
C VAL A 120 -0.63 15.92 4.82
N TYR A 121 0.00 14.86 5.33
CA TYR A 121 -0.39 13.46 5.12
C TYR A 121 -0.29 12.94 3.69
N ASP A 122 0.36 13.69 2.77
CA ASP A 122 0.81 13.05 1.53
C ASP A 122 1.78 11.93 1.87
N VAL A 123 1.52 10.72 1.37
CA VAL A 123 2.22 9.53 1.81
C VAL A 123 2.46 8.54 0.70
N ALA A 124 3.57 7.83 0.82
CA ALA A 124 3.83 6.61 0.10
C ALA A 124 4.24 5.51 1.07
N ALA A 125 3.73 4.30 0.92
CA ALA A 125 3.89 3.24 1.91
C ALA A 125 4.15 1.86 1.31
N LEU A 126 4.88 1.04 2.06
CA LEU A 126 4.84 -0.41 1.97
C LEU A 126 3.73 -0.91 2.90
N VAL A 127 2.94 -1.86 2.43
CA VAL A 127 1.82 -2.37 3.22
C VAL A 127 1.81 -3.90 3.19
N ILE A 128 1.52 -4.51 4.33
CA ILE A 128 1.10 -5.90 4.43
C ILE A 128 -0.41 -5.87 4.63
N TYR A 129 -1.15 -6.53 3.75
CA TYR A 129 -2.61 -6.42 3.72
C TYR A 129 -3.24 -7.81 3.76
N GLN A 130 -4.18 -8.01 4.64
CA GLN A 130 -5.04 -9.20 4.70
C GLN A 130 -6.46 -8.85 4.26
N ASP A 131 -7.04 -7.82 4.88
CA ASP A 131 -8.38 -7.27 4.59
C ASP A 131 -8.48 -5.84 5.13
N ASP A 132 -9.64 -5.19 5.01
CA ASP A 132 -9.87 -3.81 5.47
C ASP A 132 -9.78 -3.61 7.00
N ASP A 133 -9.73 -4.68 7.76
CA ASP A 133 -9.63 -4.66 9.22
C ASP A 133 -8.28 -5.14 9.74
N VAL A 134 -7.47 -5.79 8.90
CA VAL A 134 -6.17 -6.37 9.29
C VAL A 134 -5.11 -6.04 8.25
N TRP A 135 -4.27 -5.07 8.57
CA TRP A 135 -3.14 -4.65 7.73
C TRP A 135 -2.08 -3.91 8.55
N ALA A 136 -0.91 -3.77 7.98
CA ALA A 136 0.15 -2.92 8.51
C ALA A 136 0.78 -2.12 7.37
N LYS A 137 1.14 -0.86 7.60
CA LYS A 137 1.83 -0.03 6.63
C LYS A 137 3.06 0.65 7.24
N PHE A 138 4.08 0.79 6.41
CA PHE A 138 5.31 1.53 6.72
C PHE A 138 5.43 2.69 5.73
N CYS A 139 5.28 3.89 6.22
CA CYS A 139 5.02 5.09 5.45
C CYS A 139 6.22 6.04 5.39
N TYR A 140 6.42 6.63 4.22
CA TYR A 140 7.13 7.89 4.05
C TYR A 140 6.08 8.98 3.83
N GLU A 141 5.88 9.85 4.81
CA GLU A 141 4.71 10.72 4.93
C GLU A 141 5.10 12.14 5.33
N ASN A 142 4.39 13.14 4.81
CA ASN A 142 4.45 14.49 5.36
C ASN A 142 3.69 14.58 6.67
N SER A 143 4.39 14.97 7.73
CA SER A 143 3.80 15.28 9.02
C SER A 143 2.88 16.52 8.96
N VAL A 144 2.21 16.83 10.05
CA VAL A 144 1.44 18.08 10.22
C VAL A 144 2.28 19.35 10.03
N HIS A 145 3.59 19.24 10.14
CA HIS A 145 4.54 20.34 9.93
C HIS A 145 5.14 20.36 8.52
N LEU A 146 4.60 19.57 7.57
CA LEU A 146 5.14 19.38 6.22
C LEU A 146 6.58 18.87 6.20
N GLN A 147 6.98 18.14 7.21
CA GLN A 147 8.29 17.48 7.27
C GLN A 147 8.13 16.00 6.94
N PRO A 148 8.92 15.46 6.01
CA PRO A 148 8.90 14.05 5.73
C PRO A 148 9.27 13.22 6.98
N THR A 149 8.43 12.27 7.31
CA THR A 149 8.52 11.47 8.53
C THR A 149 8.28 10.00 8.17
N ILE A 150 8.90 9.10 8.88
CA ILE A 150 8.58 7.67 8.81
C ILE A 150 7.49 7.37 9.83
N VAL A 151 6.42 6.76 9.35
CA VAL A 151 5.27 6.37 10.18
C VAL A 151 5.01 4.88 10.00
N SER A 152 4.86 4.15 11.07
CA SER A 152 4.36 2.77 11.05
C SER A 152 2.95 2.73 11.60
N VAL A 153 2.07 2.00 10.94
CA VAL A 153 0.69 1.80 11.38
C VAL A 153 0.38 0.31 11.37
N VAL A 154 -0.18 -0.18 12.45
CA VAL A 154 -0.70 -1.55 12.54
C VAL A 154 -2.19 -1.46 12.80
N THR A 155 -2.97 -2.20 12.02
CA THR A 155 -4.42 -2.22 12.14
C THR A 155 -4.92 -3.62 12.45
N ARG A 156 -5.68 -3.73 13.53
CA ARG A 156 -6.55 -4.85 13.87
C ARG A 156 -7.88 -4.26 14.30
N THR A 157 -8.81 -4.12 13.38
CA THR A 157 -10.07 -3.37 13.53
C THR A 157 -9.82 -1.85 13.62
N PHE A 158 -8.94 -1.40 14.52
CA PHE A 158 -8.52 0.00 14.68
C PHE A 158 -7.04 0.15 14.39
N SER A 159 -6.67 1.30 13.89
CA SER A 159 -5.28 1.66 13.59
C SER A 159 -4.56 2.16 14.84
N ASP A 160 -3.35 1.68 15.02
CA ASP A 160 -2.37 2.18 16.00
C ASP A 160 -1.15 2.64 15.22
N ASP A 161 -0.76 3.90 15.37
CA ASP A 161 0.31 4.54 14.62
C ASP A 161 1.46 5.01 15.50
N CYS A 162 2.65 4.88 14.97
CA CYS A 162 3.87 5.35 15.60
C CYS A 162 4.68 6.19 14.61
N ASN A 163 4.97 7.44 14.98
CA ASN A 163 5.79 8.35 14.20
C ASN A 163 7.25 8.25 14.67
N SER A 164 8.18 8.15 13.72
CA SER A 164 9.59 8.36 14.04
C SER A 164 9.81 9.82 14.42
N MET A 165 10.71 10.05 15.34
CA MET A 165 11.24 11.41 15.57
C MET A 165 12.03 11.83 14.33
N PRO A 166 11.95 13.11 13.88
CA PRO A 166 12.76 13.62 12.79
C PRO A 166 14.24 13.65 13.17
#